data_de57fa8620fa64eaf7190f6dcb6c2495
#
_entry.id   de57fa8620fa64eaf7190f6dcb6c2495
#
_cell.length_a   1.000
_cell.length_b   1.000
_cell.length_c   1.000
_cell.angle_alpha   90.00
_cell.angle_beta   90.00
_cell.angle_gamma   90.00
#
_symmetry.space_group_name_H-M   'P 1'
#
loop_
_entity.id
_entity.type
_entity.pdbx_description
1 polymer ?
#
loop_
_entity_poly.entity_id
_entity_poly.type
_entity_poly.pdbx_seq_one_letter_code
_entity_poly.pdbx_strand_id
1 'polypeptide(L)'
;MIDRIHHVGIVVHSADKALEFFRDTMGLEVTEDRIIEEQGVRGVLLASGENEIELLEPTRDDTGVARYLQSKGEVLHHICFETDDIRAELARLADSGVELIDETPRDGLAGEIAFIHPKAMHGVLIELAQPPAGSHRGIGKGFDHLAAMVNNIEDSAADWESTLNLELTAKINADEFGIMIGQIPCGEAVMELVQPANPDSPLASRIIEQGEHAGSMVAIEVEDIDKEISRYRDAGYTVSEKPGGPIPGTTKRALIPADEAFGLEIQLLTYR
;
A
#
# COMPACT_ATOMS: atom_id res chain seq x y z
N MET A 1 -0.32 15.42 12.60
CA MET A 1 -1.58 15.05 11.86
C MET A 1 -1.18 14.17 10.71
N ILE A 2 -1.97 13.16 10.34
CA ILE A 2 -1.68 12.31 9.17
C ILE A 2 -2.09 13.09 7.92
N ASP A 3 -1.16 13.23 6.97
CA ASP A 3 -1.35 14.10 5.81
C ASP A 3 -1.61 13.30 4.53
N ARG A 4 -0.91 12.18 4.35
CA ARG A 4 -0.96 11.38 3.12
C ARG A 4 -0.46 9.95 3.31
N ILE A 5 -0.72 9.12 2.33
CA ILE A 5 0.00 7.85 2.17
C ILE A 5 1.42 8.20 1.70
N HIS A 6 2.44 7.80 2.49
CA HIS A 6 3.83 8.01 2.12
C HIS A 6 4.31 6.93 1.14
N HIS A 7 4.22 5.66 1.56
CA HIS A 7 4.64 4.54 0.74
C HIS A 7 3.88 3.25 1.04
N VAL A 8 4.08 2.27 0.20
CA VAL A 8 3.77 0.86 0.49
C VAL A 8 5.06 0.07 0.58
N GLY A 9 5.21 -0.74 1.62
CA GLY A 9 6.36 -1.63 1.79
C GLY A 9 6.04 -3.03 1.28
N ILE A 10 6.93 -3.62 0.47
CA ILE A 10 6.87 -5.00 0.03
C ILE A 10 8.11 -5.76 0.48
N VAL A 11 7.92 -6.98 0.98
CA VAL A 11 9.05 -7.86 1.30
C VAL A 11 9.47 -8.62 0.05
N VAL A 12 10.79 -8.64 -0.19
CA VAL A 12 11.38 -9.28 -1.39
C VAL A 12 12.56 -10.16 -1.02
N HIS A 13 12.80 -11.21 -1.82
CA HIS A 13 13.99 -12.04 -1.66
C HIS A 13 15.27 -11.33 -2.12
N SER A 14 15.14 -10.41 -3.08
CA SER A 14 16.27 -9.64 -3.63
C SER A 14 15.77 -8.29 -4.13
N ALA A 15 16.22 -7.21 -3.49
CA ALA A 15 15.95 -5.87 -3.95
C ALA A 15 16.55 -5.59 -5.33
N ASP A 16 17.73 -6.16 -5.65
CA ASP A 16 18.34 -5.98 -6.98
C ASP A 16 17.45 -6.53 -8.10
N LYS A 17 16.83 -7.71 -7.89
CA LYS A 17 15.88 -8.27 -8.87
C LYS A 17 14.59 -7.46 -8.94
N ALA A 18 14.08 -6.99 -7.82
CA ALA A 18 12.89 -6.13 -7.79
C ALA A 18 13.14 -4.80 -8.51
N LEU A 19 14.36 -4.26 -8.44
CA LEU A 19 14.76 -3.05 -9.16
C LEU A 19 14.71 -3.22 -10.69
N GLU A 20 14.91 -4.43 -11.24
CA GLU A 20 14.74 -4.69 -12.69
C GLU A 20 13.27 -4.40 -13.12
N PHE A 21 12.30 -4.67 -12.26
CA PHE A 21 10.90 -4.33 -12.52
C PHE A 21 10.59 -2.87 -12.18
N PHE A 22 10.76 -2.47 -10.92
CA PHE A 22 10.29 -1.14 -10.46
C PHE A 22 11.11 0.02 -11.02
N ARG A 23 12.44 -0.09 -11.08
CA ARG A 23 13.31 0.95 -11.62
C ARG A 23 13.41 0.86 -13.15
N ASP A 24 13.79 -0.32 -13.69
CA ASP A 24 14.20 -0.42 -15.10
C ASP A 24 13.00 -0.55 -16.04
N THR A 25 11.93 -1.25 -15.64
CA THR A 25 10.72 -1.41 -16.45
C THR A 25 9.67 -0.35 -16.11
N MET A 26 9.34 -0.16 -14.85
CA MET A 26 8.33 0.80 -14.43
C MET A 26 8.83 2.25 -14.48
N GLY A 27 10.16 2.44 -14.44
CA GLY A 27 10.81 3.75 -14.61
C GLY A 27 10.80 4.60 -13.33
N LEU A 28 10.64 3.97 -12.15
CA LEU A 28 10.66 4.68 -10.88
C LEU A 28 12.09 5.07 -10.48
N GLU A 29 12.25 6.28 -9.95
CA GLU A 29 13.54 6.77 -9.45
C GLU A 29 13.81 6.22 -8.04
N VAL A 30 15.03 5.69 -7.82
CA VAL A 30 15.47 5.31 -6.47
C VAL A 30 15.79 6.58 -5.69
N THR A 31 15.09 6.78 -4.58
CA THR A 31 15.26 7.95 -3.71
C THR A 31 16.18 7.64 -2.51
N GLU A 32 16.16 6.41 -2.03
CA GLU A 32 16.99 5.92 -0.92
C GLU A 32 17.34 4.44 -1.13
N ASP A 33 18.54 4.02 -0.80
CA ASP A 33 19.00 2.62 -0.77
C ASP A 33 20.03 2.46 0.32
N ARG A 34 19.65 1.82 1.43
CA ARG A 34 20.57 1.59 2.56
C ARG A 34 20.22 0.38 3.39
N ILE A 35 21.20 -0.12 4.13
CA ILE A 35 20.99 -1.16 5.13
C ILE A 35 20.70 -0.49 6.48
N ILE A 36 19.61 -0.92 7.11
CA ILE A 36 19.28 -0.57 8.49
C ILE A 36 19.75 -1.73 9.37
N GLU A 37 21.00 -1.62 9.85
CA GLU A 37 21.70 -2.70 10.55
C GLU A 37 20.93 -3.22 11.77
N GLU A 38 20.34 -2.31 12.56
CA GLU A 38 19.56 -2.67 13.75
C GLU A 38 18.37 -3.54 13.43
N GLN A 39 17.71 -3.28 12.28
CA GLN A 39 16.57 -4.05 11.81
C GLN A 39 16.98 -5.27 10.99
N GLY A 40 18.23 -5.31 10.49
CA GLY A 40 18.73 -6.36 9.61
C GLY A 40 17.98 -6.41 8.28
N VAL A 41 17.75 -5.23 7.69
CA VAL A 41 17.00 -5.05 6.44
C VAL A 41 17.75 -4.08 5.54
N ARG A 42 17.90 -4.43 4.26
CA ARG A 42 18.17 -3.45 3.21
C ARG A 42 16.82 -2.94 2.73
N GLY A 43 16.63 -1.63 2.82
CA GLY A 43 15.47 -0.96 2.29
C GLY A 43 15.83 -0.13 1.06
N VAL A 44 14.94 -0.11 0.07
CA VAL A 44 15.07 0.72 -1.13
C VAL A 44 13.75 1.44 -1.35
N LEU A 45 13.77 2.77 -1.34
CA LEU A 45 12.61 3.61 -1.69
C LEU A 45 12.68 4.02 -3.16
N LEU A 46 11.54 3.93 -3.84
CA LEU A 46 11.38 4.33 -5.24
C LEU A 46 10.19 5.29 -5.39
N ALA A 47 10.44 6.46 -5.94
CA ALA A 47 9.41 7.49 -6.15
C ALA A 47 8.37 7.05 -7.19
N SER A 48 7.10 7.16 -6.82
CA SER A 48 5.93 7.00 -7.69
C SER A 48 5.04 8.23 -7.52
N GLY A 49 5.35 9.30 -8.25
CA GLY A 49 4.73 10.61 -8.03
C GLY A 49 4.98 11.10 -6.60
N GLU A 50 3.92 11.47 -5.88
CA GLU A 50 4.02 11.91 -4.48
C GLU A 50 4.17 10.78 -3.46
N ASN A 51 4.01 9.54 -3.88
CA ASN A 51 4.15 8.35 -3.04
C ASN A 51 5.43 7.58 -3.38
N GLU A 52 5.73 6.54 -2.63
CA GLU A 52 6.89 5.68 -2.87
C GLU A 52 6.52 4.21 -2.75
N ILE A 53 7.32 3.34 -3.37
CA ILE A 53 7.33 1.90 -3.13
C ILE A 53 8.61 1.58 -2.38
N GLU A 54 8.49 0.89 -1.24
CA GLU A 54 9.61 0.44 -0.44
C GLU A 54 9.87 -1.05 -0.67
N LEU A 55 11.07 -1.42 -1.05
CA LEU A 55 11.54 -2.79 -1.12
C LEU A 55 12.27 -3.16 0.17
N LEU A 56 11.84 -4.23 0.83
CA LEU A 56 12.41 -4.72 2.09
C LEU A 56 13.10 -6.07 1.86
N GLU A 57 14.42 -6.08 1.78
CA GLU A 57 15.23 -7.30 1.68
C GLU A 57 15.86 -7.62 3.05
N PRO A 58 15.53 -8.77 3.69
CA PRO A 58 16.19 -9.13 4.95
C PRO A 58 17.66 -9.46 4.72
N THR A 59 18.54 -8.88 5.54
CA THR A 59 20.00 -9.16 5.51
C THR A 59 20.40 -10.27 6.48
N ARG A 60 19.46 -10.74 7.30
CA ARG A 60 19.62 -11.82 8.29
C ARG A 60 18.32 -12.62 8.42
N ASP A 61 18.44 -13.91 8.74
CA ASP A 61 17.28 -14.82 8.84
C ASP A 61 16.49 -14.66 10.16
N ASP A 62 17.04 -14.01 11.17
CA ASP A 62 16.46 -13.85 12.50
C ASP A 62 15.57 -12.62 12.68
N THR A 63 15.30 -11.89 11.60
CA THR A 63 14.46 -10.67 11.61
C THR A 63 12.96 -10.96 11.50
N GLY A 64 12.12 -9.98 11.86
CA GLY A 64 10.68 -10.03 11.61
C GLY A 64 10.35 -10.11 10.13
N VAL A 65 11.05 -9.31 9.31
CA VAL A 65 10.90 -9.27 7.85
C VAL A 65 11.28 -10.62 7.22
N ALA A 66 12.39 -11.25 7.66
CA ALA A 66 12.78 -12.57 7.17
C ALA A 66 11.73 -13.64 7.48
N ARG A 67 11.20 -13.66 8.71
CA ARG A 67 10.13 -14.59 9.09
C ARG A 67 8.84 -14.35 8.30
N TYR A 68 8.51 -13.09 8.06
CA TYR A 68 7.33 -12.73 7.25
C TYR A 68 7.50 -13.21 5.81
N LEU A 69 8.63 -12.89 5.17
CA LEU A 69 8.97 -13.34 3.81
C LEU A 69 8.96 -14.88 3.69
N GLN A 70 9.51 -15.58 4.68
CA GLN A 70 9.54 -17.04 4.70
C GLN A 70 8.11 -17.65 4.79
N SER A 71 7.20 -16.99 5.51
CA SER A 71 5.84 -17.50 5.73
C SER A 71 4.84 -17.12 4.64
N LYS A 72 5.02 -15.94 4.01
CA LYS A 72 4.06 -15.34 3.07
C LYS A 72 4.59 -15.25 1.63
N GLY A 73 5.91 -15.42 1.42
CA GLY A 73 6.55 -15.10 0.16
C GLY A 73 6.67 -13.59 -0.06
N GLU A 74 7.02 -13.21 -1.28
CA GLU A 74 7.04 -11.81 -1.69
C GLU A 74 5.62 -11.25 -1.72
N VAL A 75 5.36 -10.19 -0.95
CA VAL A 75 4.02 -9.64 -0.76
C VAL A 75 4.07 -8.27 -0.09
N LEU A 76 2.99 -7.51 -0.18
CA LEU A 76 2.78 -6.29 0.61
C LEU A 76 2.95 -6.59 2.11
N HIS A 77 3.77 -5.78 2.77
CA HIS A 77 4.06 -5.86 4.19
C HIS A 77 3.29 -4.83 5.00
N HIS A 78 3.32 -3.56 4.59
CA HIS A 78 2.68 -2.45 5.30
C HIS A 78 2.27 -1.32 4.36
N ILE A 79 1.40 -0.46 4.89
CA ILE A 79 1.06 0.84 4.31
C ILE A 79 1.57 1.91 5.27
N CYS A 80 2.37 2.84 4.75
CA CYS A 80 2.94 3.91 5.53
C CYS A 80 2.19 5.23 5.33
N PHE A 81 1.90 5.90 6.43
CA PHE A 81 1.29 7.24 6.45
C PHE A 81 2.27 8.26 7.00
N GLU A 82 2.35 9.42 6.35
CA GLU A 82 3.17 10.52 6.80
C GLU A 82 2.48 11.31 7.90
N THR A 83 3.26 11.71 8.91
CA THR A 83 2.84 12.63 9.97
C THR A 83 3.88 13.70 10.21
N ASP A 84 3.44 14.88 10.62
CA ASP A 84 4.30 16.01 10.98
C ASP A 84 4.88 15.90 12.40
N ASP A 85 4.29 15.08 13.29
CA ASP A 85 4.76 14.82 14.66
C ASP A 85 4.43 13.40 15.10
N ILE A 86 5.36 12.48 14.85
CA ILE A 86 5.18 11.06 15.16
C ILE A 86 5.05 10.80 16.66
N ARG A 87 5.74 11.60 17.52
CA ARG A 87 5.66 11.43 18.97
C ARG A 87 4.32 11.84 19.52
N ALA A 88 3.76 12.93 19.01
CA ALA A 88 2.42 13.37 19.39
C ALA A 88 1.36 12.36 18.94
N GLU A 89 1.51 11.79 17.73
CA GLU A 89 0.59 10.75 17.23
C GLU A 89 0.67 9.48 18.07
N LEU A 90 1.86 8.98 18.40
CA LEU A 90 2.01 7.80 19.26
C LEU A 90 1.43 8.01 20.65
N ALA A 91 1.65 9.19 21.25
CA ALA A 91 1.05 9.52 22.55
C ALA A 91 -0.49 9.52 22.48
N ARG A 92 -1.06 10.15 21.45
CA ARG A 92 -2.53 10.17 21.22
C ARG A 92 -3.10 8.75 21.05
N LEU A 93 -2.44 7.91 20.25
CA LEU A 93 -2.86 6.54 20.00
C LEU A 93 -2.80 5.69 21.28
N ALA A 94 -1.71 5.80 22.05
CA ALA A 94 -1.56 5.12 23.33
C ALA A 94 -2.62 5.55 24.34
N ASP A 95 -2.90 6.85 24.46
CA ASP A 95 -3.94 7.40 25.34
C ASP A 95 -5.34 6.92 24.93
N SER A 96 -5.56 6.64 23.65
CA SER A 96 -6.81 6.09 23.12
C SER A 96 -6.89 4.57 23.25
N GLY A 97 -5.86 3.90 23.74
CA GLY A 97 -5.81 2.45 23.91
C GLY A 97 -5.58 1.65 22.63
N VAL A 98 -5.09 2.28 21.57
CA VAL A 98 -4.72 1.61 20.31
C VAL A 98 -3.50 0.70 20.55
N GLU A 99 -3.57 -0.55 20.09
CA GLU A 99 -2.44 -1.48 20.21
C GLU A 99 -1.31 -1.08 19.26
N LEU A 100 -0.17 -0.68 19.83
CA LEU A 100 1.04 -0.28 19.10
C LEU A 100 2.07 -1.42 19.10
N ILE A 101 2.86 -1.54 18.03
CA ILE A 101 4.07 -2.36 18.01
C ILE A 101 5.24 -1.54 18.56
N ASP A 102 5.37 -0.28 18.16
CA ASP A 102 6.39 0.64 18.61
C ASP A 102 5.75 1.78 19.43
N GLU A 103 6.07 1.86 20.73
CA GLU A 103 5.62 2.97 21.60
C GLU A 103 6.49 4.22 21.45
N THR A 104 7.66 4.07 20.87
CA THR A 104 8.62 5.15 20.57
C THR A 104 9.15 5.03 19.16
N PRO A 105 9.37 6.15 18.46
CA PRO A 105 9.90 6.10 17.11
C PRO A 105 11.30 5.52 17.05
N ARG A 106 11.63 4.89 15.93
CA ARG A 106 12.95 4.38 15.58
C ARG A 106 13.37 4.84 14.19
N ASP A 107 14.66 4.69 13.85
CA ASP A 107 15.17 5.02 12.52
C ASP A 107 14.60 4.07 11.44
N GLY A 108 14.13 4.63 10.35
CA GLY A 108 13.60 3.94 9.18
C GLY A 108 14.05 4.64 7.89
N LEU A 109 13.73 4.07 6.71
CA LEU A 109 14.08 4.71 5.44
C LEU A 109 13.39 6.06 5.27
N ALA A 110 12.14 6.16 5.67
CA ALA A 110 11.33 7.35 5.57
C ALA A 110 11.53 8.35 6.74
N GLY A 111 12.64 8.25 7.49
CA GLY A 111 12.92 9.07 8.66
C GLY A 111 12.61 8.35 9.97
N GLU A 112 12.01 9.02 10.95
CA GLU A 112 11.54 8.37 12.17
C GLU A 112 10.25 7.60 11.87
N ILE A 113 10.21 6.31 12.25
CA ILE A 113 9.06 5.43 11.99
C ILE A 113 8.54 4.76 13.25
N ALA A 114 7.27 4.34 13.23
CA ALA A 114 6.67 3.48 14.26
C ALA A 114 5.50 2.70 13.67
N PHE A 115 5.25 1.49 14.19
CA PHE A 115 4.18 0.62 13.69
C PHE A 115 2.99 0.51 14.64
N ILE A 116 1.79 0.60 14.08
CA ILE A 116 0.52 0.27 14.71
C ILE A 116 0.23 -1.22 14.46
N HIS A 117 -0.20 -1.94 15.50
CA HIS A 117 -0.46 -3.36 15.39
C HIS A 117 -1.62 -3.66 14.43
N PRO A 118 -1.52 -4.66 13.53
CA PRO A 118 -2.56 -4.97 12.53
C PRO A 118 -3.95 -5.23 13.11
N LYS A 119 -4.06 -5.71 14.36
CA LYS A 119 -5.35 -5.91 15.02
C LYS A 119 -6.15 -4.63 15.22
N ALA A 120 -5.49 -3.50 15.36
CA ALA A 120 -6.13 -2.20 15.49
C ALA A 120 -6.64 -1.65 14.15
N MET A 121 -6.18 -2.23 13.02
CA MET A 121 -6.42 -1.71 11.68
C MET A 121 -6.89 -2.80 10.70
N HIS A 122 -7.80 -3.67 11.14
CA HIS A 122 -8.43 -4.69 10.28
C HIS A 122 -7.43 -5.56 9.50
N GLY A 123 -6.36 -5.99 10.20
CA GLY A 123 -5.32 -6.83 9.59
C GLY A 123 -4.30 -6.10 8.73
N VAL A 124 -4.42 -4.77 8.60
CA VAL A 124 -3.46 -3.94 7.89
C VAL A 124 -2.34 -3.52 8.85
N LEU A 125 -1.10 -3.83 8.53
CA LEU A 125 0.06 -3.29 9.24
C LEU A 125 0.26 -1.84 8.79
N ILE A 126 0.12 -0.91 9.73
CA ILE A 126 0.29 0.52 9.47
C ILE A 126 1.64 0.98 10.01
N GLU A 127 2.40 1.66 9.17
CA GLU A 127 3.55 2.43 9.57
C GLU A 127 3.19 3.92 9.64
N LEU A 128 3.65 4.60 10.66
CA LEU A 128 3.70 6.06 10.71
C LEU A 128 5.14 6.48 10.42
N ALA A 129 5.33 7.45 9.54
CA ALA A 129 6.63 8.02 9.24
C ALA A 129 6.62 9.54 9.42
N GLN A 130 7.71 10.05 9.99
CA GLN A 130 8.01 11.47 10.01
C GLN A 130 9.31 11.70 9.21
N PRO A 131 9.20 12.06 7.91
CA PRO A 131 10.36 12.35 7.09
C PRO A 131 11.13 13.57 7.60
N PRO A 132 12.45 13.65 7.39
CA PRO A 132 13.21 14.85 7.69
C PRO A 132 12.67 16.06 6.95
N ALA A 133 12.74 17.25 7.58
CA ALA A 133 12.29 18.48 6.97
C ALA A 133 13.02 18.74 5.63
N GLY A 134 12.26 18.94 4.56
CA GLY A 134 12.80 19.14 3.21
C GLY A 134 13.16 17.87 2.46
N SER A 135 12.70 16.70 2.92
CA SER A 135 12.81 15.43 2.17
C SER A 135 12.20 15.57 0.77
N HIS A 136 12.80 14.86 -0.18
CA HIS A 136 12.33 14.84 -1.56
C HIS A 136 10.91 14.24 -1.60
N ARG A 137 9.99 14.98 -2.20
CA ARG A 137 8.71 14.43 -2.64
C ARG A 137 8.78 14.28 -4.15
N GLY A 138 8.39 13.13 -4.66
CA GLY A 138 8.30 12.92 -6.10
C GLY A 138 7.38 13.95 -6.76
N ILE A 139 7.44 14.09 -8.07
CA ILE A 139 6.65 15.05 -8.84
C ILE A 139 5.58 14.29 -9.61
N GLY A 140 4.34 14.81 -9.59
CA GLY A 140 3.21 14.27 -10.33
C GLY A 140 2.30 13.39 -9.49
N LYS A 141 1.29 12.81 -10.14
CA LYS A 141 0.37 11.88 -9.49
C LYS A 141 1.10 10.61 -9.09
N GLY A 142 0.90 10.19 -7.85
CA GLY A 142 1.40 8.94 -7.32
C GLY A 142 0.38 7.82 -7.45
N PHE A 143 0.06 7.21 -6.30
CA PHE A 143 -1.00 6.21 -6.25
C PHE A 143 -2.37 6.87 -6.46
N ASP A 144 -3.21 6.23 -7.27
CA ASP A 144 -4.62 6.60 -7.36
C ASP A 144 -5.35 6.06 -6.12
N HIS A 145 -5.25 4.75 -5.87
CA HIS A 145 -5.79 4.13 -4.67
C HIS A 145 -5.04 2.87 -4.24
N LEU A 146 -5.20 2.56 -2.95
CA LEU A 146 -4.87 1.29 -2.31
C LEU A 146 -6.16 0.68 -1.77
N ALA A 147 -6.14 -0.59 -1.40
CA ALA A 147 -7.32 -1.25 -0.86
C ALA A 147 -7.04 -2.03 0.44
N ALA A 148 -8.03 -2.05 1.34
CA ALA A 148 -8.12 -3.02 2.43
C ALA A 148 -9.41 -3.83 2.29
N MET A 149 -9.27 -5.15 2.41
CA MET A 149 -10.38 -6.10 2.35
C MET A 149 -11.01 -6.19 3.74
N VAL A 150 -12.26 -5.78 3.88
CA VAL A 150 -12.95 -5.67 5.16
C VAL A 150 -14.30 -6.40 5.15
N ASN A 151 -14.76 -6.83 6.32
CA ASN A 151 -16.08 -7.44 6.48
C ASN A 151 -17.20 -6.41 6.43
N ASN A 152 -16.95 -5.22 6.97
CA ASN A 152 -17.93 -4.14 7.09
C ASN A 152 -17.25 -2.78 6.93
N ILE A 153 -17.69 -2.00 5.96
CA ILE A 153 -17.12 -0.67 5.67
C ILE A 153 -17.34 0.30 6.81
N GLU A 154 -18.55 0.31 7.41
CA GLU A 154 -18.91 1.26 8.46
C GLU A 154 -18.08 1.04 9.74
N ASP A 155 -17.93 -0.21 10.16
CA ASP A 155 -17.15 -0.56 11.34
C ASP A 155 -15.68 -0.24 11.12
N SER A 156 -15.14 -0.64 9.95
CA SER A 156 -13.75 -0.35 9.60
C SER A 156 -13.49 1.14 9.46
N ALA A 157 -14.39 1.89 8.83
CA ALA A 157 -14.25 3.34 8.67
C ALA A 157 -14.24 4.07 10.02
N ALA A 158 -15.03 3.62 11.00
CA ALA A 158 -15.02 4.19 12.35
C ALA A 158 -13.66 3.98 13.04
N ASP A 159 -13.03 2.82 12.85
CA ASP A 159 -11.70 2.54 13.38
C ASP A 159 -10.61 3.34 12.64
N TRP A 160 -10.72 3.52 11.33
CA TRP A 160 -9.81 4.36 10.55
C TRP A 160 -9.91 5.83 10.96
N GLU A 161 -11.13 6.35 11.17
CA GLU A 161 -11.36 7.71 11.64
C GLU A 161 -10.81 7.91 13.07
N SER A 162 -11.14 7.03 14.01
CA SER A 162 -10.68 7.15 15.39
C SER A 162 -9.17 6.99 15.57
N THR A 163 -8.55 6.10 14.76
CA THR A 163 -7.12 5.79 14.85
C THR A 163 -6.26 6.76 14.05
N LEU A 164 -6.61 7.03 12.79
CA LEU A 164 -5.80 7.83 11.87
C LEU A 164 -6.38 9.22 11.58
N ASN A 165 -7.58 9.51 12.08
CA ASN A 165 -8.34 10.73 11.77
C ASN A 165 -8.62 10.88 10.25
N LEU A 166 -8.86 9.74 9.58
CA LEU A 166 -9.15 9.64 8.16
C LEU A 166 -10.62 9.26 7.96
N GLU A 167 -11.40 10.17 7.41
CA GLU A 167 -12.86 10.05 7.29
C GLU A 167 -13.31 9.33 6.02
N LEU A 168 -14.33 8.50 6.14
CA LEU A 168 -15.06 7.92 5.00
C LEU A 168 -15.88 9.02 4.31
N THR A 169 -15.55 9.33 3.05
CA THR A 169 -16.21 10.42 2.31
C THR A 169 -17.21 9.95 1.26
N ALA A 170 -17.07 8.71 0.77
CA ALA A 170 -17.96 8.16 -0.25
C ALA A 170 -18.12 6.65 -0.10
N LYS A 171 -19.26 6.14 -0.57
CA LYS A 171 -19.51 4.71 -0.75
C LYS A 171 -20.00 4.45 -2.17
N ILE A 172 -19.41 3.44 -2.81
CA ILE A 172 -19.71 3.03 -4.16
C ILE A 172 -20.27 1.62 -4.13
N ASN A 173 -21.48 1.45 -4.64
CA ASN A 173 -22.03 0.13 -4.89
C ASN A 173 -21.55 -0.38 -6.25
N ALA A 174 -20.76 -1.43 -6.23
CA ALA A 174 -20.18 -2.07 -7.40
C ALA A 174 -20.66 -3.53 -7.49
N ASP A 175 -21.96 -3.75 -7.41
CA ASP A 175 -22.61 -5.08 -7.42
C ASP A 175 -22.18 -5.93 -8.61
N GLU A 176 -21.96 -5.33 -9.79
CA GLU A 176 -21.47 -6.02 -10.98
C GLU A 176 -20.07 -6.62 -10.81
N PHE A 177 -19.29 -6.09 -9.84
CA PHE A 177 -17.98 -6.62 -9.44
C PHE A 177 -18.06 -7.48 -8.16
N GLY A 178 -19.27 -7.60 -7.57
CA GLY A 178 -19.51 -8.35 -6.33
C GLY A 178 -18.95 -7.68 -5.08
N ILE A 179 -18.75 -6.36 -5.09
CA ILE A 179 -18.14 -5.59 -4.00
C ILE A 179 -18.88 -4.28 -3.73
N MET A 180 -18.69 -3.76 -2.52
CA MET A 180 -18.92 -2.38 -2.12
C MET A 180 -17.59 -1.73 -1.76
N ILE A 181 -17.44 -0.44 -2.04
CA ILE A 181 -16.20 0.30 -1.80
C ILE A 181 -16.50 1.52 -0.95
N GLY A 182 -15.80 1.66 0.17
CA GLY A 182 -15.75 2.88 0.96
C GLY A 182 -14.48 3.65 0.64
N GLN A 183 -14.56 4.96 0.37
CA GLN A 183 -13.43 5.78 -0.01
C GLN A 183 -13.03 6.72 1.12
N ILE A 184 -11.77 6.66 1.50
CA ILE A 184 -11.10 7.47 2.51
C ILE A 184 -9.96 8.23 1.82
N PRO A 185 -10.13 9.51 1.44
CA PRO A 185 -9.06 10.30 0.84
C PRO A 185 -7.90 10.50 1.82
N CYS A 186 -6.68 10.37 1.30
CA CYS A 186 -5.46 10.56 2.07
C CYS A 186 -4.37 11.21 1.20
N GLY A 187 -4.27 12.53 1.21
CA GLY A 187 -3.50 13.30 0.24
C GLY A 187 -4.14 13.22 -1.16
N GLU A 188 -3.33 12.95 -2.17
CA GLU A 188 -3.80 12.74 -3.54
C GLU A 188 -4.29 11.32 -3.79
N ALA A 189 -3.95 10.37 -2.90
CA ALA A 189 -4.37 8.98 -2.99
C ALA A 189 -5.66 8.69 -2.19
N VAL A 190 -6.30 7.58 -2.49
CA VAL A 190 -7.47 7.10 -1.78
C VAL A 190 -7.19 5.73 -1.15
N MET A 191 -7.50 5.59 0.14
CA MET A 191 -7.61 4.29 0.76
C MET A 191 -9.02 3.75 0.56
N GLU A 192 -9.17 2.60 -0.07
CA GLU A 192 -10.45 1.95 -0.32
C GLU A 192 -10.68 0.82 0.67
N LEU A 193 -11.80 0.87 1.38
CA LEU A 193 -12.33 -0.24 2.16
C LEU A 193 -13.23 -1.07 1.27
N VAL A 194 -12.81 -2.30 0.93
CA VAL A 194 -13.52 -3.16 -0.02
C VAL A 194 -14.24 -4.28 0.73
N GLN A 195 -15.57 -4.22 0.70
CA GLN A 195 -16.46 -5.17 1.33
C GLN A 195 -17.11 -6.09 0.29
N PRO A 196 -17.29 -7.40 0.57
CA PRO A 196 -18.11 -8.27 -0.28
C PRO A 196 -19.55 -7.77 -0.38
N ALA A 197 -20.11 -7.70 -1.61
CA ALA A 197 -21.51 -7.33 -1.81
C ALA A 197 -22.49 -8.45 -1.35
N ASN A 198 -22.00 -9.69 -1.28
CA ASN A 198 -22.76 -10.82 -0.77
C ASN A 198 -21.84 -11.88 -0.11
N PRO A 199 -22.38 -12.70 0.81
CA PRO A 199 -21.57 -13.68 1.58
C PRO A 199 -21.04 -14.84 0.74
N ASP A 200 -21.55 -15.06 -0.46
CA ASP A 200 -21.13 -16.15 -1.36
C ASP A 200 -20.10 -15.70 -2.39
N SER A 201 -19.62 -14.46 -2.31
CA SER A 201 -18.64 -13.92 -3.25
C SER A 201 -17.24 -14.52 -3.02
N PRO A 202 -16.39 -14.55 -4.05
CA PRO A 202 -15.00 -14.98 -3.89
C PRO A 202 -14.22 -14.14 -2.85
N LEU A 203 -14.54 -12.85 -2.73
CA LEU A 203 -13.93 -11.97 -1.72
C LEU A 203 -14.36 -12.38 -0.30
N ALA A 204 -15.64 -12.69 -0.08
CA ALA A 204 -16.12 -13.16 1.21
C ALA A 204 -15.40 -14.45 1.65
N SER A 205 -15.26 -15.42 0.74
CA SER A 205 -14.51 -16.65 1.01
C SER A 205 -13.06 -16.37 1.38
N ARG A 206 -12.40 -15.43 0.68
CA ARG A 206 -11.02 -15.03 0.99
C ARG A 206 -10.89 -14.38 2.37
N ILE A 207 -11.80 -13.48 2.73
CA ILE A 207 -11.80 -12.86 4.06
C ILE A 207 -12.06 -13.89 5.17
N ILE A 208 -12.92 -14.88 4.92
CA ILE A 208 -13.13 -15.98 5.90
C ILE A 208 -11.84 -16.79 6.11
N GLU A 209 -11.09 -17.06 5.04
CA GLU A 209 -9.87 -17.87 5.11
C GLU A 209 -8.65 -17.10 5.66
N GLN A 210 -8.50 -15.84 5.32
CA GLN A 210 -7.29 -15.03 5.57
C GLN A 210 -7.49 -13.97 6.65
N GLY A 211 -8.73 -13.66 7.03
CA GLY A 211 -9.10 -12.48 7.81
C GLY A 211 -9.16 -11.22 6.95
N GLU A 212 -9.48 -10.12 7.58
CA GLU A 212 -9.35 -8.79 6.99
C GLU A 212 -7.86 -8.47 6.79
N HIS A 213 -7.52 -7.79 5.69
CA HIS A 213 -6.12 -7.56 5.30
C HIS A 213 -5.97 -6.44 4.29
N ALA A 214 -4.74 -5.90 4.16
CA ALA A 214 -4.40 -5.04 3.04
C ALA A 214 -4.46 -5.81 1.71
N GLY A 215 -5.04 -5.20 0.69
CA GLY A 215 -4.96 -5.72 -0.68
C GLY A 215 -3.54 -5.54 -1.22
N SER A 216 -2.97 -6.60 -1.77
CA SER A 216 -1.64 -6.54 -2.41
C SER A 216 -1.73 -5.91 -3.80
N MET A 217 -2.24 -4.69 -3.89
CA MET A 217 -2.44 -3.96 -5.15
C MET A 217 -2.22 -2.47 -4.94
N VAL A 218 -1.55 -1.86 -5.91
CA VAL A 218 -1.44 -0.40 -6.07
C VAL A 218 -2.07 -0.02 -7.40
N ALA A 219 -2.99 0.93 -7.38
CA ALA A 219 -3.56 1.52 -8.58
C ALA A 219 -2.86 2.84 -8.92
N ILE A 220 -2.56 3.05 -10.20
CA ILE A 220 -1.86 4.22 -10.71
C ILE A 220 -2.62 4.76 -11.92
N GLU A 221 -3.03 6.03 -11.86
CA GLU A 221 -3.58 6.71 -13.03
C GLU A 221 -2.48 7.04 -14.03
N VAL A 222 -2.72 6.71 -15.30
CA VAL A 222 -1.78 6.97 -16.39
C VAL A 222 -2.44 7.79 -17.49
N GLU A 223 -1.67 8.64 -18.18
CA GLU A 223 -2.17 9.47 -19.26
C GLU A 223 -2.51 8.65 -20.51
N ASP A 224 -1.65 7.69 -20.86
CA ASP A 224 -1.77 6.85 -22.07
C ASP A 224 -1.60 5.37 -21.69
N ILE A 225 -2.71 4.74 -21.34
CA ILE A 225 -2.71 3.34 -20.91
C ILE A 225 -2.28 2.36 -22.00
N ASP A 226 -2.53 2.68 -23.29
CA ASP A 226 -2.13 1.80 -24.39
C ASP A 226 -0.61 1.80 -24.59
N LYS A 227 0.01 2.95 -24.40
CA LYS A 227 1.48 3.09 -24.40
C LYS A 227 2.09 2.31 -23.23
N GLU A 228 1.52 2.44 -22.03
CA GLU A 228 1.99 1.70 -20.87
C GLU A 228 1.84 0.18 -21.04
N ILE A 229 0.69 -0.29 -21.54
CA ILE A 229 0.47 -1.72 -21.84
C ILE A 229 1.54 -2.24 -22.80
N SER A 230 1.82 -1.47 -23.86
CA SER A 230 2.85 -1.85 -24.85
C SER A 230 4.24 -1.94 -24.19
N ARG A 231 4.59 -0.96 -23.35
CA ARG A 231 5.87 -0.93 -22.64
C ARG A 231 6.10 -2.16 -21.77
N TYR A 232 5.11 -2.56 -20.96
CA TYR A 232 5.23 -3.75 -20.11
C TYR A 232 5.28 -5.04 -20.93
N ARG A 233 4.47 -5.14 -21.99
CA ARG A 233 4.48 -6.33 -22.87
C ARG A 233 5.80 -6.46 -23.64
N ASP A 234 6.37 -5.36 -24.13
CA ASP A 234 7.67 -5.35 -24.81
C ASP A 234 8.82 -5.75 -23.86
N ALA A 235 8.67 -5.46 -22.57
CA ALA A 235 9.57 -5.91 -21.52
C ALA A 235 9.33 -7.38 -21.09
N GLY A 236 8.30 -8.05 -21.63
CA GLY A 236 8.03 -9.46 -21.38
C GLY A 236 7.03 -9.76 -20.27
N TYR A 237 6.39 -8.75 -19.71
CA TYR A 237 5.39 -8.92 -18.62
C TYR A 237 4.00 -9.24 -19.18
N THR A 238 3.24 -10.01 -18.41
CA THR A 238 1.83 -10.27 -18.68
C THR A 238 0.99 -9.05 -18.32
N VAL A 239 0.16 -8.58 -19.27
CA VAL A 239 -0.76 -7.47 -19.03
C VAL A 239 -2.17 -7.88 -19.39
N SER A 240 -3.05 -7.91 -18.39
CA SER A 240 -4.47 -8.21 -18.53
C SER A 240 -5.28 -6.92 -18.67
N GLU A 241 -5.92 -6.72 -19.82
CA GLU A 241 -6.76 -5.54 -20.08
C GLU A 241 -8.20 -5.76 -19.62
N LYS A 242 -8.79 -4.75 -19.00
CA LYS A 242 -10.18 -4.74 -18.55
C LYS A 242 -10.86 -3.44 -18.96
N PRO A 243 -12.05 -3.50 -19.57
CA PRO A 243 -12.85 -2.31 -19.82
C PRO A 243 -13.46 -1.80 -18.51
N GLY A 244 -13.50 -0.49 -18.33
CA GLY A 244 -14.13 0.15 -17.18
C GLY A 244 -13.54 -0.29 -15.83
N GLY A 245 -14.25 -0.02 -14.76
CA GLY A 245 -13.88 -0.38 -13.39
C GLY A 245 -15.01 -0.15 -12.41
N PRO A 246 -14.84 -0.57 -11.14
CA PRO A 246 -15.84 -0.32 -10.10
C PRO A 246 -15.98 1.18 -9.78
N ILE A 247 -14.91 1.96 -9.99
CA ILE A 247 -14.91 3.40 -9.74
C ILE A 247 -15.54 4.11 -10.93
N PRO A 248 -16.56 4.98 -10.71
CA PRO A 248 -17.20 5.75 -11.77
C PRO A 248 -16.21 6.60 -12.57
N GLY A 249 -16.36 6.60 -13.89
CA GLY A 249 -15.46 7.33 -14.79
C GLY A 249 -14.26 6.54 -15.29
N THR A 250 -13.93 5.40 -14.67
CA THR A 250 -12.87 4.51 -15.17
C THR A 250 -13.20 4.02 -16.56
N THR A 251 -12.33 4.28 -17.53
CA THR A 251 -12.55 3.90 -18.94
C THR A 251 -11.87 2.59 -19.30
N LYS A 252 -10.66 2.38 -18.82
CA LYS A 252 -9.84 1.20 -19.07
C LYS A 252 -8.94 0.94 -17.88
N ARG A 253 -8.66 -0.34 -17.63
CA ARG A 253 -7.66 -0.81 -16.65
C ARG A 253 -6.74 -1.83 -17.31
N ALA A 254 -5.51 -1.88 -16.83
CA ALA A 254 -4.53 -2.89 -17.18
C ALA A 254 -3.87 -3.39 -15.89
N LEU A 255 -3.74 -4.71 -15.76
CA LEU A 255 -3.23 -5.35 -14.55
C LEU A 255 -1.97 -6.14 -14.89
N ILE A 256 -0.90 -5.86 -14.17
CA ILE A 256 0.31 -6.67 -14.11
C ILE A 256 0.16 -7.55 -12.86
N PRO A 257 0.20 -8.89 -12.98
CA PRO A 257 -0.08 -9.77 -11.86
C PRO A 257 1.01 -9.72 -10.79
N ALA A 258 0.60 -9.96 -9.53
CA ALA A 258 1.49 -9.83 -8.38
C ALA A 258 2.71 -10.78 -8.43
N ASP A 259 2.59 -11.96 -9.01
CA ASP A 259 3.69 -12.93 -9.16
C ASP A 259 4.78 -12.48 -10.15
N GLU A 260 4.47 -11.54 -11.04
CA GLU A 260 5.43 -10.89 -11.93
C GLU A 260 5.94 -9.54 -11.38
N ALA A 261 5.34 -9.02 -10.31
CA ALA A 261 5.65 -7.73 -9.69
C ALA A 261 5.96 -7.85 -8.18
N PHE A 262 6.66 -8.91 -7.80
CA PHE A 262 7.18 -9.13 -6.43
C PHE A 262 6.10 -9.08 -5.34
N GLY A 263 4.94 -9.68 -5.62
CA GLY A 263 3.83 -9.78 -4.69
C GLY A 263 2.92 -8.55 -4.62
N LEU A 264 3.14 -7.54 -5.46
CA LEU A 264 2.32 -6.34 -5.56
C LEU A 264 1.66 -6.26 -6.95
N GLU A 265 0.37 -6.54 -7.06
CA GLU A 265 -0.36 -6.31 -8.32
C GLU A 265 -0.33 -4.83 -8.69
N ILE A 266 0.09 -4.51 -9.91
CA ILE A 266 0.05 -3.13 -10.42
C ILE A 266 -1.18 -2.96 -11.30
N GLN A 267 -2.08 -2.09 -10.89
CA GLN A 267 -3.22 -1.69 -11.69
C GLN A 267 -2.98 -0.32 -12.32
N LEU A 268 -2.89 -0.28 -13.64
CA LEU A 268 -2.91 0.97 -14.39
C LEU A 268 -4.36 1.30 -14.77
N LEU A 269 -4.73 2.57 -14.71
CA LEU A 269 -6.08 2.99 -15.06
C LEU A 269 -6.13 4.37 -15.69
N THR A 270 -7.22 4.63 -16.42
CA THR A 270 -7.55 5.94 -16.98
C THR A 270 -8.99 6.30 -16.70
N TYR A 271 -9.24 7.57 -16.49
CA TYR A 271 -10.57 8.16 -16.35
C TYR A 271 -10.98 8.95 -17.60
N ARG A 272 -12.28 9.30 -17.66
CA ARG A 272 -12.84 10.22 -18.65
C ARG A 272 -12.62 11.66 -18.24
#